data_e51736d29b790b06b4d2f8e08e899ea1
#
_entry.id   e51736d29b790b06b4d2f8e08e899ea1
#
_cell.length_a   1.000
_cell.length_b   1.000
_cell.length_c   1.000
_cell.angle_alpha   90.00
_cell.angle_beta   90.00
_cell.angle_gamma   90.00
#
_symmetry.space_group_name_H-M   'P 1'
#
loop_
_entity.id
_entity.type
_entity.pdbx_description
1 polymer ?
#
loop_
_entity_poly.entity_id
_entity_poly.type
_entity_poly.pdbx_seq_one_letter_code
_entity_poly.pdbx_strand_id
1 'polypeptide(L)'
;MASTKEYLDFVLEQLSGLDEISSWAMMGEFILYYRGKVFGGIYDDRLLVKPVPVAVKMMLDAEMESPYDGAKKMILVDDVDNRQFLCELVESMWEELPKKEKKCK
;
A
#
# COMPACT_ATOMS: atom_id res chain seq x y z
N MET A 1 1.42 9.47 14.94
CA MET A 1 0.06 9.95 14.75
C MET A 1 -0.73 8.96 13.93
N ALA A 2 -2.01 8.87 14.20
CA ALA A 2 -2.86 7.96 13.44
C ALA A 2 -3.18 8.54 12.08
N SER A 3 -3.41 7.66 11.12
CA SER A 3 -3.83 8.09 9.80
C SER A 3 -5.30 8.50 9.84
N THR A 4 -5.69 9.42 8.97
CA THR A 4 -7.06 9.87 8.91
C THR A 4 -7.85 9.03 7.92
N LYS A 5 -9.14 8.89 8.21
CA LYS A 5 -10.01 8.19 7.28
C LYS A 5 -10.14 8.95 5.97
N GLU A 6 -10.03 10.25 6.03
CA GLU A 6 -10.11 11.07 4.82
C GLU A 6 -8.97 10.72 3.86
N TYR A 7 -7.78 10.51 4.38
CA TYR A 7 -6.67 10.13 3.53
C TYR A 7 -6.89 8.73 2.94
N LEU A 8 -7.41 7.82 3.77
CA LEU A 8 -7.74 6.49 3.29
C LEU A 8 -8.75 6.56 2.14
N ASP A 9 -9.81 7.35 2.33
CA ASP A 9 -10.82 7.48 1.29
C ASP A 9 -10.24 8.04 0.01
N PHE A 10 -9.35 9.01 0.14
CA PHE A 10 -8.70 9.59 -1.03
C PHE A 10 -7.90 8.52 -1.80
N VAL A 11 -7.12 7.73 -1.08
CA VAL A 11 -6.31 6.70 -1.72
C VAL A 11 -7.20 5.63 -2.36
N LEU A 12 -8.24 5.22 -1.65
CA LEU A 12 -9.14 4.22 -2.21
C LEU A 12 -9.82 4.71 -3.47
N GLU A 13 -10.11 6.00 -3.52
CA GLU A 13 -10.71 6.57 -4.72
C GLU A 13 -9.74 6.51 -5.90
N GLN A 14 -8.45 6.76 -5.64
CA GLN A 14 -7.46 6.66 -6.69
C GLN A 14 -7.32 5.23 -7.19
N LEU A 15 -7.62 4.25 -6.35
CA LEU A 15 -7.53 2.84 -6.72
C LEU A 15 -8.86 2.27 -7.20
N SER A 16 -9.86 3.12 -7.40
CA SER A 16 -11.19 2.63 -7.75
C SER A 16 -11.25 1.96 -9.11
N GLY A 17 -10.21 2.10 -9.92
CA GLY A 17 -10.16 1.39 -11.19
C GLY A 17 -9.81 -0.09 -11.04
N LEU A 18 -9.43 -0.52 -9.86
CA LEU A 18 -9.08 -1.91 -9.61
C LEU A 18 -10.20 -2.60 -8.85
N ASP A 19 -10.40 -3.87 -9.16
CA ASP A 19 -11.38 -4.68 -8.43
C ASP A 19 -10.77 -5.21 -7.15
N GLU A 20 -11.65 -5.50 -6.19
CA GLU A 20 -11.25 -6.23 -4.98
C GLU A 20 -10.18 -5.55 -4.16
N ILE A 21 -10.22 -4.22 -4.15
CA ILE A 21 -9.42 -3.45 -3.22
C ILE A 21 -10.17 -3.40 -1.89
N SER A 22 -9.47 -3.68 -0.80
CA SER A 22 -10.09 -3.60 0.52
C SER A 22 -9.08 -3.05 1.51
N SER A 23 -9.57 -2.69 2.68
CA SER A 23 -8.73 -2.13 3.71
C SER A 23 -9.14 -2.69 5.06
N TRP A 24 -8.21 -2.65 5.99
CA TRP A 24 -8.45 -3.12 7.34
C TRP A 24 -7.86 -2.11 8.31
N ALA A 25 -8.69 -1.56 9.17
CA ALA A 25 -8.24 -0.61 10.17
C ALA A 25 -7.57 -1.35 11.31
N MET A 26 -6.40 -0.86 11.72
CA MET A 26 -5.66 -1.52 12.78
C MET A 26 -4.83 -0.50 13.54
N MET A 27 -5.20 -0.25 14.80
CA MET A 27 -4.42 0.62 15.70
C MET A 27 -4.16 1.99 15.10
N GLY A 28 -5.20 2.54 14.46
CA GLY A 28 -5.09 3.89 13.90
C GLY A 28 -4.49 3.95 12.53
N GLU A 29 -4.16 2.80 11.95
CA GLU A 29 -3.58 2.74 10.63
C GLU A 29 -4.41 1.81 9.77
N PHE A 30 -4.13 1.79 8.47
CA PHE A 30 -4.93 1.00 7.54
C PHE A 30 -4.04 0.11 6.71
N ILE A 31 -4.39 -1.17 6.66
CA ILE A 31 -3.70 -2.14 5.81
C ILE A 31 -4.50 -2.26 4.53
N LEU A 32 -3.83 -2.23 3.41
CA LEU A 32 -4.50 -2.27 2.10
C LEU A 32 -4.26 -3.61 1.42
N TYR A 33 -5.33 -4.14 0.85
CA TYR A 33 -5.32 -5.44 0.18
C TYR A 33 -5.76 -5.29 -1.27
N TYR A 34 -5.17 -6.09 -2.13
CA TYR A 34 -5.63 -6.23 -3.50
C TYR A 34 -5.78 -7.73 -3.76
N ARG A 35 -7.01 -8.14 -4.02
CA ARG A 35 -7.34 -9.55 -4.28
C ARG A 35 -6.80 -10.46 -3.16
N GLY A 36 -6.95 -10.02 -1.94
CA GLY A 36 -6.57 -10.81 -0.78
C GLY A 36 -5.11 -10.76 -0.41
N LYS A 37 -4.29 -10.03 -1.15
CA LYS A 37 -2.87 -9.88 -0.81
C LYS A 37 -2.61 -8.48 -0.30
N VAL A 38 -1.82 -8.38 0.76
CA VAL A 38 -1.43 -7.09 1.31
C VAL A 38 -0.37 -6.47 0.41
N PHE A 39 -0.66 -5.30 -0.15
CA PHE A 39 0.35 -4.62 -0.96
C PHE A 39 0.95 -3.43 -0.26
N GLY A 40 0.35 -2.97 0.82
CA GLY A 40 0.89 -1.84 1.54
C GLY A 40 -0.10 -1.37 2.56
N GLY A 41 0.01 -0.11 2.93
CA GLY A 41 -0.90 0.45 3.91
C GLY A 41 -0.71 1.93 4.05
N ILE A 42 -1.56 2.52 4.87
CA ILE A 42 -1.49 3.93 5.17
C ILE A 42 -1.05 4.08 6.61
N TYR A 43 0.10 4.71 6.79
CA TYR A 43 0.72 4.87 8.10
C TYR A 43 1.08 6.33 8.29
N ASP A 44 0.47 6.95 9.29
CA ASP A 44 0.75 8.35 9.62
C ASP A 44 0.52 9.24 8.40
N ASP A 45 -0.63 9.02 7.72
CA ASP A 45 -1.02 9.76 6.52
C ASP A 45 0.01 9.66 5.39
N ARG A 46 0.65 8.49 5.27
CA ARG A 46 1.56 8.22 4.17
C ARG A 46 1.21 6.87 3.57
N LEU A 47 1.22 6.80 2.25
CA LEU A 47 1.00 5.53 1.56
C LEU A 47 2.32 4.83 1.38
N LEU A 48 2.46 3.68 2.00
CA LEU A 48 3.67 2.87 1.90
C LEU A 48 3.30 1.54 1.25
N VAL A 49 4.14 1.07 0.33
CA VAL A 49 3.90 -0.20 -0.33
C VAL A 49 5.10 -1.11 -0.12
N LYS A 50 4.84 -2.41 -0.23
CA LYS A 50 5.90 -3.39 -0.03
C LYS A 50 6.97 -3.26 -1.10
N PRO A 51 8.24 -3.42 -0.74
CA PRO A 51 9.33 -3.24 -1.70
C PRO A 51 9.58 -4.50 -2.53
N VAL A 52 8.56 -4.94 -3.24
CA VAL A 52 8.75 -6.05 -4.17
C VAL A 52 9.53 -5.55 -5.39
N PRO A 53 10.20 -6.44 -6.13
CA PRO A 53 11.09 -5.99 -7.19
C PRO A 53 10.44 -5.07 -8.21
N VAL A 54 9.20 -5.34 -8.61
CA VAL A 54 8.58 -4.48 -9.60
C VAL A 54 8.30 -3.08 -9.04
N ALA A 55 7.95 -3.00 -7.75
CA ALA A 55 7.70 -1.70 -7.14
C ALA A 55 9.00 -0.90 -7.06
N VAL A 56 10.08 -1.57 -6.71
CA VAL A 56 11.38 -0.89 -6.65
C VAL A 56 11.77 -0.37 -8.03
N LYS A 57 11.53 -1.17 -9.07
CA LYS A 57 11.83 -0.74 -10.42
C LYS A 57 11.01 0.46 -10.85
N MET A 58 9.73 0.47 -10.49
CA MET A 58 8.84 1.55 -10.91
C MET A 58 9.10 2.84 -10.14
N MET A 59 9.72 2.73 -8.97
CA MET A 59 9.95 3.88 -8.11
C MET A 59 11.39 3.92 -7.63
N LEU A 60 12.33 4.00 -8.60
CA LEU A 60 13.75 3.94 -8.26
C LEU A 60 14.18 5.07 -7.35
N ASP A 61 13.54 6.24 -7.48
CA ASP A 61 13.93 7.40 -6.70
C ASP A 61 13.10 7.57 -5.44
N ALA A 62 12.20 6.67 -5.17
CA ALA A 62 11.32 6.81 -4.01
C ALA A 62 12.11 6.57 -2.72
N GLU A 63 11.66 7.24 -1.67
CA GLU A 63 12.27 7.06 -0.36
C GLU A 63 11.69 5.83 0.31
N MET A 64 12.51 5.25 1.17
CA MET A 64 12.07 4.10 1.96
C MET A 64 11.85 4.56 3.38
N GLU A 65 10.74 4.15 3.96
CA GLU A 65 10.41 4.52 5.33
C GLU A 65 9.84 3.34 6.06
N SER A 66 10.09 3.30 7.36
CA SER A 66 9.49 2.26 8.19
C SER A 66 8.09 2.71 8.60
N PRO A 67 7.10 1.82 8.51
CA PRO A 67 5.75 2.20 8.94
C PRO A 67 5.66 2.43 10.45
N TYR A 68 6.53 1.79 11.23
CA TYR A 68 6.61 2.01 12.66
C TYR A 68 7.95 1.50 13.13
N ASP A 69 8.27 1.82 14.38
CA ASP A 69 9.55 1.42 14.95
C ASP A 69 9.75 -0.08 14.86
N GLY A 70 10.91 -0.48 14.36
CA GLY A 70 11.25 -1.88 14.28
C GLY A 70 10.73 -2.60 13.05
N ALA A 71 9.92 -1.93 12.25
CA ALA A 71 9.40 -2.56 11.04
C ALA A 71 10.39 -2.42 9.90
N LYS A 72 10.28 -3.32 8.94
CA LYS A 72 11.08 -3.22 7.73
C LYS A 72 10.65 -2.02 6.93
N LYS A 73 11.60 -1.47 6.19
CA LYS A 73 11.29 -0.30 5.39
C LYS A 73 10.40 -0.66 4.22
N MET A 74 9.52 0.26 3.89
CA MET A 74 8.63 0.12 2.75
C MET A 74 8.80 1.36 1.87
N ILE A 75 8.29 1.29 0.66
CA ILE A 75 8.47 2.37 -0.30
C ILE A 75 7.41 3.43 -0.08
N LEU A 76 7.83 4.68 0.07
CA LEU A 76 6.91 5.80 0.20
C LEU A 76 6.43 6.21 -1.18
N VAL A 77 5.11 6.22 -1.35
CA VAL A 77 4.51 6.63 -2.63
C VAL A 77 4.11 8.09 -2.52
N ASP A 78 4.79 8.94 -3.30
CA ASP A 78 4.49 10.36 -3.29
C ASP A 78 3.36 10.74 -4.24
N ASP A 79 3.20 9.99 -5.33
CA ASP A 79 2.23 10.30 -6.37
C ASP A 79 0.87 9.71 -6.07
N VAL A 80 0.36 9.97 -4.88
CA VAL A 80 -0.92 9.37 -4.50
C VAL A 80 -2.09 9.93 -5.28
N ASP A 81 -1.89 11.07 -5.96
CA ASP A 81 -2.95 11.63 -6.78
C ASP A 81 -2.85 11.20 -8.24
N ASN A 82 -1.91 10.34 -8.57
CA ASN A 82 -1.76 9.82 -9.93
C ASN A 82 -2.47 8.48 -10.03
N ARG A 83 -3.76 8.53 -10.35
CA ARG A 83 -4.58 7.33 -10.38
C ARG A 83 -4.01 6.24 -11.28
N GLN A 84 -3.61 6.64 -12.49
CA GLN A 84 -3.10 5.65 -13.44
C GLN A 84 -1.87 4.96 -12.91
N PHE A 85 -0.95 5.73 -12.34
CA PHE A 85 0.27 5.15 -11.80
C PHE A 85 -0.03 4.20 -10.65
N LEU A 86 -0.92 4.60 -9.75
CA LEU A 86 -1.25 3.75 -8.61
C LEU A 86 -1.87 2.43 -9.05
N CYS A 87 -2.77 2.49 -10.01
CA CYS A 87 -3.41 1.27 -10.49
C CYS A 87 -2.40 0.34 -11.14
N GLU A 88 -1.53 0.90 -11.98
CA GLU A 88 -0.50 0.09 -12.61
C GLU A 88 0.45 -0.50 -11.59
N LEU A 89 0.83 0.30 -10.60
CA LEU A 89 1.75 -0.17 -9.58
C LEU A 89 1.17 -1.35 -8.81
N VAL A 90 -0.06 -1.21 -8.34
CA VAL A 90 -0.68 -2.27 -7.54
C VAL A 90 -0.90 -3.52 -8.37
N GLU A 91 -1.37 -3.37 -9.60
CA GLU A 91 -1.56 -4.53 -10.47
C GLU A 91 -0.25 -5.24 -10.74
N SER A 92 0.81 -4.48 -11.00
CA SER A 92 2.10 -5.08 -11.29
C SER A 92 2.68 -5.77 -10.08
N MET A 93 2.41 -5.23 -8.90
CA MET A 93 2.93 -5.82 -7.67
C MET A 93 2.26 -7.13 -7.31
N TRP A 94 1.02 -7.31 -7.76
CA TRP A 94 0.20 -8.40 -7.23
C TRP A 94 0.86 -9.76 -7.38
N GLU A 95 1.45 -10.04 -8.53
CA GLU A 95 2.05 -11.34 -8.76
C GLU A 95 3.29 -11.58 -7.90
N GLU A 96 3.93 -10.50 -7.48
CA GLU A 96 5.13 -10.63 -6.65
C GLU A 96 4.84 -10.54 -5.17
N LEU A 97 3.59 -10.28 -4.81
CA LEU A 97 3.24 -10.22 -3.40
C LEU A 97 3.12 -11.62 -2.83
N PRO A 98 3.45 -11.78 -1.53
CA PRO A 98 3.30 -13.09 -0.92
C PRO A 98 1.83 -13.48 -0.89
N LYS A 99 1.57 -14.77 -0.92
CA LYS A 99 0.22 -15.23 -0.85
C LYS A 99 -0.39 -14.83 0.49
N LYS A 100 -1.71 -14.68 0.49
CA LYS A 100 -2.42 -14.34 1.70
C LYS A 100 -2.05 -15.30 2.82
N GLU A 101 -1.70 -14.75 3.99
CA GLU A 101 -1.38 -15.55 5.13
C GLU A 101 -2.63 -16.15 5.72
N LYS A 102 -2.48 -17.31 6.09
CA LYS A 102 -3.54 -17.83 6.84
C LYS A 102 -3.40 -17.43 8.20
N LYS A 103 -3.13 -17.04 8.52
CA LYS A 103 -2.94 -16.70 9.49
C LYS A 103 -3.34 -16.81 10.35
N CYS A 104 -3.46 -17.18 10.08
CA CYS A 104 -3.87 -17.36 10.68
C CYS A 104 -4.26 -17.75 11.08
N LYS A 105 -4.19 -18.12 10.92
CA LYS A 105 -4.58 -18.51 11.12
C LYS A 105 -4.64 -18.64 11.56
#